data_370c3b6d1e603a0174ed2017504d3b1e
#
_entry.id   370c3b6d1e603a0174ed2017504d3b1e
#
_cell.length_a   1.000
_cell.length_b   1.000
_cell.length_c   1.000
_cell.angle_alpha   90.00
_cell.angle_beta   90.00
_cell.angle_gamma   90.00
#
_symmetry.space_group_name_H-M   'P 1'
#
loop_
_entity.id
_entity.type
_entity.pdbx_description
1 polymer ?
#
loop_
_entity_poly.entity_id
_entity_poly.type
_entity_poly.pdbx_seq_one_letter_code
_entity_poly.pdbx_strand_id
1 'polypeptide(L)'
;MTSSQHADNSFYLYGSPVSFYTVKVRSYLHYKGIPFVEVRATNKIFKEFIEPATDGWRVIPVLKTPQGHCIQDSRIILDELESAYTDRSITPPGLKQQVVSSLFELLGDEWLVFPAMHYRWNFKKHNLKYILNAFGQSRSPHWPKAVRFLGGIMPALMFANVPRFILGINKKILQH
;
A
#
# COMPACT_ATOMS: atom_id res chain seq x y z
N MET A 1 19.28 30.48 -21.50
CA MET A 1 18.73 29.14 -21.71
C MET A 1 17.87 28.82 -20.51
N THR A 2 16.60 29.08 -20.63
CA THR A 2 15.60 28.88 -19.58
C THR A 2 15.21 27.39 -19.58
N SER A 3 15.70 26.64 -18.60
CA SER A 3 15.16 25.31 -18.29
C SER A 3 13.75 25.52 -17.75
N SER A 4 12.75 25.34 -18.62
CA SER A 4 11.35 25.24 -18.23
C SER A 4 11.22 24.10 -17.24
N GLN A 5 11.06 24.42 -15.98
CA GLN A 5 10.44 23.54 -15.00
C GLN A 5 9.01 23.30 -15.49
N HIS A 6 8.81 22.23 -16.27
CA HIS A 6 7.48 21.63 -16.35
C HIS A 6 7.18 21.14 -14.94
N ALA A 7 6.36 21.88 -14.20
CA ALA A 7 5.76 21.40 -12.99
C ALA A 7 5.12 20.05 -13.36
N ASP A 8 5.63 18.99 -12.78
CA ASP A 8 5.16 17.63 -13.03
C ASP A 8 3.76 17.53 -12.42
N ASN A 9 2.76 17.71 -13.26
CA ASN A 9 1.34 17.78 -12.85
C ASN A 9 0.75 16.39 -12.59
N SER A 10 1.59 15.46 -12.13
CA SER A 10 1.22 14.07 -11.87
C SER A 10 1.06 13.77 -10.38
N PHE A 11 0.14 12.87 -10.08
CA PHE A 11 0.11 12.22 -8.76
C PHE A 11 1.22 11.19 -8.65
N TYR A 12 1.83 11.07 -7.46
CA TYR A 12 2.81 10.04 -7.15
C TYR A 12 2.31 9.16 -6.00
N LEU A 13 2.06 7.89 -6.28
CA LEU A 13 1.67 6.90 -5.28
C LEU A 13 2.91 6.16 -4.76
N TYR A 14 3.34 6.50 -3.56
CA TYR A 14 4.44 5.80 -2.88
C TYR A 14 3.89 4.56 -2.16
N GLY A 15 4.36 3.40 -2.56
CA GLY A 15 3.79 2.17 -2.03
C GLY A 15 4.57 0.90 -2.36
N SER A 16 3.93 -0.24 -2.17
CA SER A 16 4.50 -1.55 -2.46
C SER A 16 3.46 -2.47 -3.11
N PRO A 17 3.85 -3.30 -4.10
CA PRO A 17 2.93 -4.27 -4.72
C PRO A 17 2.35 -5.29 -3.74
N VAL A 18 3.00 -5.51 -2.60
CA VAL A 18 2.55 -6.47 -1.58
C VAL A 18 1.74 -5.79 -0.45
N SER A 19 1.55 -4.49 -0.49
CA SER A 19 0.72 -3.76 0.47
C SER A 19 -0.74 -3.74 0.03
N PHE A 20 -1.64 -4.25 0.85
CA PHE A 20 -3.09 -4.22 0.58
C PHE A 20 -3.62 -2.80 0.43
N TYR A 21 -3.19 -1.91 1.30
CA TYR A 21 -3.61 -0.51 1.30
C TYR A 21 -3.07 0.26 0.09
N THR A 22 -1.84 -0.07 -0.40
CA THR A 22 -1.35 0.47 -1.67
C THR A 22 -2.21 0.00 -2.85
N VAL A 23 -2.62 -1.29 -2.84
CA VAL A 23 -3.50 -1.85 -3.87
C VAL A 23 -4.87 -1.17 -3.84
N LYS A 24 -5.43 -0.90 -2.65
CA LYS A 24 -6.70 -0.16 -2.48
C LYS A 24 -6.64 1.20 -3.18
N VAL A 25 -5.64 2.02 -2.88
CA VAL A 25 -5.47 3.35 -3.50
C VAL A 25 -5.21 3.25 -5.00
N ARG A 26 -4.35 2.32 -5.44
CA ARG A 26 -4.09 2.09 -6.87
C ARG A 26 -5.36 1.76 -7.64
N SER A 27 -6.17 0.84 -7.10
CA SER A 27 -7.43 0.42 -7.72
C SER A 27 -8.41 1.58 -7.82
N TYR A 28 -8.47 2.42 -6.79
CA TYR A 28 -9.30 3.62 -6.79
C TYR A 28 -8.85 4.64 -7.86
N LEU A 29 -7.55 4.95 -7.94
CA LEU A 29 -7.02 5.86 -8.94
C LEU A 29 -7.32 5.38 -10.37
N HIS A 30 -7.18 4.07 -10.63
CA HIS A 30 -7.58 3.49 -11.91
C HIS A 30 -9.08 3.59 -12.18
N TYR A 31 -9.90 3.31 -11.17
CA TYR A 31 -11.35 3.41 -11.28
C TYR A 31 -11.79 4.84 -11.64
N LYS A 32 -11.21 5.83 -11.00
CA LYS A 32 -11.46 7.25 -11.28
C LYS A 32 -10.87 7.73 -12.61
N GLY A 33 -9.91 6.99 -13.18
CA GLY A 33 -9.15 7.43 -14.35
C GLY A 33 -8.18 8.56 -14.04
N ILE A 34 -7.74 8.69 -12.79
CA ILE A 34 -6.75 9.70 -12.36
C ILE A 34 -5.35 9.21 -12.76
N PRO A 35 -4.61 9.95 -13.61
CA PRO A 35 -3.24 9.59 -13.96
C PRO A 35 -2.30 9.69 -12.76
N PHE A 36 -1.47 8.68 -12.57
CA PHE A 36 -0.48 8.67 -11.49
C PHE A 36 0.77 7.87 -11.86
N VAL A 37 1.87 8.17 -11.17
CA VAL A 37 3.12 7.42 -11.23
C VAL A 37 3.26 6.64 -9.93
N GLU A 38 3.41 5.32 -10.02
CA GLU A 38 3.66 4.51 -8.83
C GLU A 38 5.16 4.45 -8.53
N VAL A 39 5.53 4.86 -7.33
CA VAL A 39 6.91 4.87 -6.84
C VAL A 39 7.05 3.81 -5.76
N ARG A 40 7.96 2.86 -6.00
CA ARG A 40 8.25 1.82 -5.01
C ARG A 40 8.88 2.42 -3.75
N ALA A 41 8.26 2.20 -2.60
CA ALA A 41 8.77 2.59 -1.30
C ALA A 41 9.99 1.74 -0.92
N THR A 42 11.18 2.16 -1.37
CA THR A 42 12.47 1.59 -0.98
C THR A 42 12.91 2.18 0.36
N ASN A 43 13.90 1.54 1.03
CA ASN A 43 14.50 2.11 2.25
C ASN A 43 15.02 3.54 2.04
N LYS A 44 15.54 3.86 0.86
CA LYS A 44 15.96 5.20 0.50
C LYS A 44 14.77 6.16 0.45
N ILE A 45 13.70 5.78 -0.27
CA ILE A 45 12.48 6.59 -0.38
C ILE A 45 11.80 6.78 0.98
N PHE A 46 11.81 5.77 1.85
CA PHE A 46 11.31 5.95 3.22
C PHE A 46 12.05 7.07 3.96
N LYS A 47 13.38 7.02 3.98
CA LYS A 47 14.20 8.00 4.71
C LYS A 47 14.18 9.41 4.10
N GLU A 48 14.25 9.49 2.78
CA GLU A 48 14.42 10.77 2.07
C GLU A 48 13.09 11.47 1.80
N PHE A 49 12.00 10.74 1.72
CA PHE A 49 10.72 11.31 1.33
C PHE A 49 9.55 10.96 2.28
N ILE A 50 9.30 9.66 2.55
CA ILE A 50 8.08 9.27 3.29
C ILE A 50 8.15 9.75 4.74
N GLU A 51 9.21 9.43 5.48
CA GLU A 51 9.35 9.84 6.88
C GLU A 51 9.28 11.36 7.06
N PRO A 52 9.97 12.19 6.25
CA PRO A 52 9.82 13.64 6.34
C PRO A 52 8.41 14.16 6.00
N ALA A 53 7.69 13.48 5.11
CA ALA A 53 6.36 13.88 4.67
C ALA A 53 5.23 13.38 5.60
N THR A 54 5.53 12.53 6.58
CA THR A 54 4.56 11.85 7.45
C THR A 54 4.94 11.95 8.93
N ASP A 55 5.58 13.04 9.33
CA ASP A 55 6.01 13.29 10.72
C ASP A 55 6.82 12.13 11.35
N GLY A 56 7.68 11.51 10.55
CA GLY A 56 8.55 10.41 10.97
C GLY A 56 7.94 9.01 10.86
N TRP A 57 6.70 8.87 10.41
CA TRP A 57 6.06 7.55 10.25
C TRP A 57 6.54 6.80 9.01
N ARG A 58 6.92 5.52 9.19
CA ARG A 58 7.30 4.61 8.09
C ARG A 58 6.10 3.83 7.57
N VAL A 59 5.15 4.51 6.98
CA VAL A 59 3.88 3.92 6.53
C VAL A 59 3.64 4.14 5.04
N ILE A 60 2.92 3.23 4.42
CA ILE A 60 2.46 3.28 3.03
C ILE A 60 1.01 2.78 2.97
N PRO A 61 0.21 3.30 2.02
CA PRO A 61 0.55 4.23 0.94
C PRO A 61 0.69 5.69 1.39
N VAL A 62 1.45 6.46 0.63
CA VAL A 62 1.46 7.92 0.66
C VAL A 62 1.19 8.42 -0.76
N LEU A 63 0.25 9.33 -0.92
CA LEU A 63 -0.05 9.97 -2.20
C LEU A 63 0.47 11.41 -2.18
N LYS A 64 1.36 11.74 -3.11
CA LYS A 64 1.77 13.12 -3.35
C LYS A 64 0.93 13.70 -4.48
N THR A 65 0.28 14.82 -4.22
CA THR A 65 -0.50 15.55 -5.23
C THR A 65 0.40 16.35 -6.19
N PRO A 66 -0.13 16.80 -7.34
CA PRO A 66 0.61 17.70 -8.25
C PRO A 66 1.08 18.99 -7.58
N GLN A 67 0.37 19.47 -6.57
CA GLN A 67 0.70 20.67 -5.80
C GLN A 67 1.78 20.41 -4.74
N GLY A 68 2.23 19.16 -4.57
CA GLY A 68 3.26 18.78 -3.63
C GLY A 68 2.73 18.37 -2.23
N HIS A 69 1.41 18.46 -2.00
CA HIS A 69 0.82 17.99 -0.75
C HIS A 69 0.91 16.45 -0.65
N CYS A 70 1.27 15.95 0.53
CA CYS A 70 1.37 14.51 0.81
C CYS A 70 0.24 14.08 1.72
N ILE A 71 -0.53 13.09 1.26
CA ILE A 71 -1.66 12.51 1.99
C ILE A 71 -1.25 11.10 2.40
N GLN A 72 -1.38 10.82 3.68
CA GLN A 72 -1.11 9.50 4.27
C GLN A 72 -2.43 8.87 4.70
N ASP A 73 -2.45 7.52 4.78
CA ASP A 73 -3.59 6.68 5.05
C ASP A 73 -4.51 6.50 3.82
N SER A 74 -4.81 5.23 3.53
CA SER A 74 -5.59 4.87 2.34
C SER A 74 -7.01 5.43 2.38
N ARG A 75 -7.64 5.53 3.54
CA ARG A 75 -8.98 6.08 3.70
C ARG A 75 -8.97 7.58 3.47
N ILE A 76 -8.04 8.29 4.11
CA ILE A 76 -7.91 9.75 3.95
C ILE A 76 -7.62 10.10 2.49
N ILE A 77 -6.74 9.33 1.82
CA ILE A 77 -6.46 9.51 0.39
C ILE A 77 -7.75 9.38 -0.44
N LEU A 78 -8.56 8.35 -0.19
CA LEU A 78 -9.81 8.16 -0.92
C LEU A 78 -10.81 9.28 -0.63
N ASP A 79 -10.98 9.69 0.61
CA ASP A 79 -11.92 10.75 1.02
C ASP A 79 -11.55 12.10 0.37
N GLU A 80 -10.27 12.47 0.37
CA GLU A 80 -9.81 13.71 -0.28
C GLU A 80 -9.99 13.66 -1.81
N LEU A 81 -9.63 12.53 -2.43
CA LEU A 81 -9.82 12.37 -3.87
C LEU A 81 -11.30 12.32 -4.25
N GLU A 82 -12.16 11.69 -3.45
CA GLU A 82 -13.61 11.62 -3.69
C GLU A 82 -14.23 13.01 -3.62
N SER A 83 -13.76 13.85 -2.72
CA SER A 83 -14.18 15.24 -2.61
C SER A 83 -13.73 16.12 -3.78
N ALA A 84 -12.53 15.84 -4.32
CA ALA A 84 -11.95 16.59 -5.43
C ALA A 84 -12.43 16.11 -6.82
N TYR A 85 -12.69 14.80 -6.96
CA TYR A 85 -13.08 14.13 -8.21
C TYR A 85 -14.46 13.51 -8.04
N THR A 86 -15.51 14.29 -8.27
CA THR A 86 -16.91 13.89 -8.07
C THR A 86 -17.44 12.93 -9.12
N ASP A 87 -16.84 12.90 -10.30
CA ASP A 87 -17.21 11.94 -11.35
C ASP A 87 -16.99 10.50 -10.89
N ARG A 88 -17.93 9.62 -11.23
CA ARG A 88 -17.91 8.20 -10.86
C ARG A 88 -17.72 8.02 -9.34
N SER A 89 -18.51 8.73 -8.53
CA SER A 89 -18.47 8.62 -7.07
C SER A 89 -18.62 7.18 -6.62
N ILE A 90 -17.77 6.75 -5.67
CA ILE A 90 -17.91 5.48 -4.95
C ILE A 90 -18.82 5.63 -3.72
N THR A 91 -19.15 6.86 -3.34
CA THR A 91 -20.04 7.15 -2.21
C THR A 91 -21.50 6.98 -2.66
N PRO A 92 -22.24 6.03 -2.10
CA PRO A 92 -23.65 5.84 -2.45
C PRO A 92 -24.49 7.07 -2.07
N PRO A 93 -25.55 7.39 -2.81
CA PRO A 93 -26.36 8.58 -2.54
C PRO A 93 -27.25 8.47 -1.28
N GLY A 94 -27.60 7.24 -0.87
CA GLY A 94 -28.49 7.00 0.28
C GLY A 94 -27.74 6.77 1.57
N LEU A 95 -28.17 7.42 2.68
CA LEU A 95 -27.55 7.29 4.00
C LEU A 95 -27.40 5.82 4.47
N LYS A 96 -28.44 5.00 4.26
CA LYS A 96 -28.38 3.57 4.62
C LYS A 96 -27.28 2.82 3.86
N GLN A 97 -27.15 3.12 2.56
CA GLN A 97 -26.12 2.52 1.72
C GLN A 97 -24.72 3.01 2.12
N GLN A 98 -24.58 4.28 2.52
CA GLN A 98 -23.31 4.80 3.05
C GLN A 98 -22.89 4.08 4.32
N VAL A 99 -23.81 3.84 5.26
CA VAL A 99 -23.52 3.03 6.46
C VAL A 99 -23.07 1.64 6.10
N VAL A 100 -23.78 0.97 5.18
CA VAL A 100 -23.40 -0.38 4.72
C VAL A 100 -22.03 -0.35 4.04
N SER A 101 -21.76 0.65 3.18
CA SER A 101 -20.46 0.82 2.53
C SER A 101 -19.33 0.98 3.55
N SER A 102 -19.53 1.82 4.58
CA SER A 102 -18.55 2.02 5.66
C SER A 102 -18.31 0.75 6.48
N LEU A 103 -19.35 -0.07 6.70
CA LEU A 103 -19.18 -1.36 7.37
C LEU A 103 -18.38 -2.36 6.52
N PHE A 104 -18.59 -2.38 5.19
CA PHE A 104 -17.78 -3.19 4.29
C PHE A 104 -16.34 -2.70 4.20
N GLU A 105 -16.12 -1.38 4.23
CA GLU A 105 -14.78 -0.80 4.28
C GLU A 105 -14.06 -1.23 5.57
N LEU A 106 -14.71 -1.09 6.72
CA LEU A 106 -14.18 -1.55 8.00
C LEU A 106 -13.88 -3.06 7.99
N LEU A 107 -14.77 -3.87 7.43
CA LEU A 107 -14.54 -5.30 7.25
C LEU A 107 -13.30 -5.56 6.39
N GLY A 108 -13.14 -4.83 5.28
CA GLY A 108 -12.00 -4.97 4.37
C GLY A 108 -10.69 -4.55 4.99
N ASP A 109 -10.67 -3.42 5.64
CA ASP A 109 -9.44 -2.80 6.17
C ASP A 109 -8.94 -3.46 7.47
N GLU A 110 -9.85 -3.99 8.30
CA GLU A 110 -9.50 -4.54 9.60
C GLU A 110 -9.59 -6.08 9.63
N TRP A 111 -10.71 -6.65 9.21
CA TRP A 111 -10.97 -8.08 9.39
C TRP A 111 -10.41 -8.96 8.28
N LEU A 112 -10.50 -8.54 7.02
CA LEU A 112 -9.97 -9.32 5.90
C LEU A 112 -8.44 -9.33 5.84
N VAL A 113 -7.77 -8.52 6.64
CA VAL A 113 -6.31 -8.60 6.85
C VAL A 113 -5.91 -9.95 7.46
N PHE A 114 -6.72 -10.54 8.35
CA PHE A 114 -6.44 -11.83 8.97
C PHE A 114 -6.32 -12.97 7.94
N PRO A 115 -7.37 -13.27 7.13
CA PRO A 115 -7.25 -14.29 6.10
C PRO A 115 -6.20 -13.93 5.05
N ALA A 116 -6.06 -12.66 4.66
CA ALA A 116 -5.05 -12.26 3.70
C ALA A 116 -3.62 -12.52 4.20
N MET A 117 -3.32 -12.25 5.46
CA MET A 117 -2.04 -12.59 6.08
C MET A 117 -1.86 -14.09 6.23
N HIS A 118 -2.94 -14.82 6.57
CA HIS A 118 -2.90 -16.28 6.61
C HIS A 118 -2.50 -16.87 5.25
N TYR A 119 -3.20 -16.52 4.19
CA TYR A 119 -2.90 -17.01 2.84
C TYR A 119 -1.51 -16.59 2.37
N ARG A 120 -1.09 -15.38 2.67
CA ARG A 120 0.25 -14.89 2.33
C ARG A 120 1.36 -15.72 2.94
N TRP A 121 1.29 -16.04 4.23
CA TRP A 121 2.41 -16.59 4.98
C TRP A 121 2.36 -18.08 5.23
N ASN A 122 1.18 -18.70 5.19
CA ASN A 122 1.04 -20.14 5.41
C ASN A 122 1.12 -20.96 4.12
N PHE A 123 0.81 -20.37 2.97
CA PHE A 123 0.92 -21.02 1.65
C PHE A 123 2.24 -20.68 0.94
N LYS A 124 3.34 -20.93 1.64
CA LYS A 124 4.72 -20.57 1.19
C LYS A 124 5.07 -21.12 -0.18
N LYS A 125 4.62 -22.34 -0.53
CA LYS A 125 4.92 -22.99 -1.81
C LYS A 125 4.57 -22.10 -3.01
N HIS A 126 3.48 -21.34 -2.91
CA HIS A 126 2.99 -20.49 -4.00
C HIS A 126 3.48 -19.04 -3.89
N ASN A 127 3.62 -18.52 -2.66
CA ASN A 127 3.78 -17.09 -2.42
C ASN A 127 5.21 -16.65 -2.09
N LEU A 128 6.04 -17.55 -1.51
CA LEU A 128 7.31 -17.16 -0.90
C LEU A 128 8.26 -16.50 -1.90
N LYS A 129 8.40 -17.07 -3.10
CA LYS A 129 9.29 -16.53 -4.13
C LYS A 129 8.91 -15.09 -4.53
N TYR A 130 7.62 -14.84 -4.72
CA TYR A 130 7.11 -13.51 -5.05
C TYR A 130 7.36 -12.52 -3.91
N ILE A 131 7.03 -12.92 -2.68
CA ILE A 131 7.18 -12.09 -1.48
C ILE A 131 8.64 -11.72 -1.24
N LEU A 132 9.55 -12.69 -1.26
CA LEU A 132 10.99 -12.45 -1.06
C LEU A 132 11.56 -11.51 -2.12
N ASN A 133 11.16 -11.70 -3.39
CA ASN A 133 11.58 -10.79 -4.45
C ASN A 133 11.03 -9.37 -4.25
N ALA A 134 9.78 -9.22 -3.84
CA ALA A 134 9.15 -7.91 -3.60
C ALA A 134 9.83 -7.16 -2.45
N PHE A 135 10.11 -7.84 -1.33
CA PHE A 135 10.86 -7.24 -0.21
C PHE A 135 12.31 -6.94 -0.57
N GLY A 136 12.96 -7.80 -1.34
CA GLY A 136 14.32 -7.53 -1.83
C GLY A 136 14.40 -6.31 -2.74
N GLN A 137 13.41 -6.13 -3.61
CA GLN A 137 13.28 -4.93 -4.44
C GLN A 137 13.04 -3.66 -3.63
N SER A 138 12.35 -3.76 -2.49
CA SER A 138 12.15 -2.63 -1.59
C SER A 138 13.45 -2.22 -0.86
N ARG A 139 14.43 -3.12 -0.73
CA ARG A 139 15.76 -2.76 -0.21
C ARG A 139 16.60 -2.07 -1.27
N SER A 140 16.76 -2.70 -2.43
CA SER A 140 17.47 -2.12 -3.57
C SER A 140 16.98 -2.76 -4.89
N PRO A 141 16.29 -1.99 -5.74
CA PRO A 141 15.79 -2.50 -7.02
C PRO A 141 16.92 -2.84 -8.01
N HIS A 142 18.11 -2.27 -7.83
CA HIS A 142 19.27 -2.45 -8.73
C HIS A 142 20.10 -3.71 -8.44
N TRP A 143 19.85 -4.40 -7.34
CA TRP A 143 20.58 -5.62 -7.00
C TRP A 143 20.28 -6.77 -7.99
N PRO A 144 21.25 -7.65 -8.28
CA PRO A 144 21.01 -8.88 -9.03
C PRO A 144 19.90 -9.72 -8.38
N LYS A 145 19.16 -10.49 -9.20
CA LYS A 145 17.99 -11.26 -8.74
C LYS A 145 18.28 -12.14 -7.51
N ALA A 146 19.43 -12.83 -7.49
CA ALA A 146 19.84 -13.69 -6.38
C ALA A 146 20.06 -12.90 -5.07
N VAL A 147 20.74 -11.75 -5.16
CA VAL A 147 21.01 -10.89 -4.00
C VAL A 147 19.71 -10.25 -3.49
N ARG A 148 18.80 -9.85 -4.38
CA ARG A 148 17.46 -9.35 -3.99
C ARG A 148 16.68 -10.42 -3.24
N PHE A 149 16.71 -11.66 -3.71
CA PHE A 149 16.02 -12.77 -3.05
C PHE A 149 16.53 -12.96 -1.62
N LEU A 150 17.84 -13.03 -1.43
CA LEU A 150 18.48 -13.13 -0.10
C LEU A 150 18.18 -11.90 0.76
N GLY A 151 18.27 -10.70 0.19
CA GLY A 151 17.95 -9.44 0.87
C GLY A 151 16.49 -9.31 1.32
N GLY A 152 15.57 -10.07 0.69
CA GLY A 152 14.16 -10.13 1.06
C GLY A 152 13.86 -11.01 2.27
N ILE A 153 14.77 -11.90 2.68
CA ILE A 153 14.51 -12.90 3.73
C ILE A 153 14.23 -12.23 5.09
N MET A 154 15.11 -11.33 5.53
CA MET A 154 14.95 -10.67 6.84
C MET A 154 13.65 -9.86 6.96
N PRO A 155 13.33 -8.94 6.03
CA PRO A 155 12.05 -8.26 6.06
C PRO A 155 10.85 -9.21 6.01
N ALA A 156 10.91 -10.25 5.17
CA ALA A 156 9.85 -11.25 5.08
C ALA A 156 9.64 -11.99 6.40
N LEU A 157 10.70 -12.36 7.10
CA LEU A 157 10.62 -12.99 8.43
C LEU A 157 10.01 -12.04 9.48
N MET A 158 10.40 -10.77 9.47
CA MET A 158 9.78 -9.77 10.35
C MET A 158 8.26 -9.69 10.08
N PHE A 159 7.88 -9.47 8.84
CA PHE A 159 6.46 -9.35 8.47
C PHE A 159 5.67 -10.66 8.60
N ALA A 160 6.32 -11.82 8.59
CA ALA A 160 5.66 -13.10 8.86
C ALA A 160 5.39 -13.32 10.34
N ASN A 161 6.25 -12.80 11.22
CA ASN A 161 6.15 -13.01 12.66
C ASN A 161 5.28 -11.96 13.36
N VAL A 162 5.30 -10.70 12.88
CA VAL A 162 4.47 -9.63 13.44
C VAL A 162 2.97 -10.00 13.43
N PRO A 163 2.36 -10.45 12.31
CA PRO A 163 0.97 -10.88 12.34
C PRO A 163 0.70 -12.09 13.24
N ARG A 164 1.66 -13.01 13.35
CA ARG A 164 1.52 -14.17 14.25
C ARG A 164 1.47 -13.75 15.71
N PHE A 165 2.27 -12.78 16.07
CA PHE A 165 2.36 -12.32 17.46
C PHE A 165 1.22 -11.34 17.81
N ILE A 166 0.95 -10.35 16.93
CA ILE A 166 -0.05 -9.30 17.19
C ILE A 166 -1.47 -9.79 16.91
N LEU A 167 -1.67 -10.53 15.82
CA LEU A 167 -2.99 -10.95 15.35
C LEU A 167 -3.34 -12.38 15.77
N GLY A 168 -2.47 -13.09 16.48
CA GLY A 168 -2.71 -14.47 16.90
C GLY A 168 -2.82 -15.48 15.75
N ILE A 169 -2.44 -15.12 14.52
CA ILE A 169 -2.57 -15.97 13.33
C ILE A 169 -1.53 -17.10 13.41
N ASN A 170 -1.90 -18.22 13.94
CA ASN A 170 -1.06 -19.42 13.95
C ASN A 170 -1.73 -20.59 13.23
N LYS A 171 -0.92 -21.62 12.85
CA LYS A 171 -1.41 -22.76 12.07
C LYS A 171 -2.47 -23.59 12.81
N LYS A 172 -2.55 -23.52 14.14
CA LYS A 172 -3.43 -24.37 14.94
C LYS A 172 -4.90 -23.89 14.95
N ILE A 173 -5.11 -22.58 14.71
CA ILE A 173 -6.48 -21.99 14.76
C ILE A 173 -7.34 -22.39 13.55
N LEU A 174 -6.74 -22.90 12.48
CA LEU A 174 -7.42 -23.16 11.20
C LEU A 174 -7.54 -24.65 10.85
N GLN A 175 -7.35 -25.54 11.84
CA GLN A 175 -7.56 -26.99 11.68
C GLN A 175 -8.93 -27.47 12.23
N HIS A 176 -9.84 -26.53 12.53
CA HIS A 176 -11.21 -26.83 12.96
C HIS A 176 -12.23 -26.27 11.99
#